data_57daa6e0b2ab814859f8ab9c4daf7a2a
#
_entry.id   57daa6e0b2ab814859f8ab9c4daf7a2a
#
_cell.length_a   1.000
_cell.length_b   1.000
_cell.length_c   1.000
_cell.angle_alpha   90.00
_cell.angle_beta   90.00
_cell.angle_gamma   90.00
#
_symmetry.space_group_name_H-M   'P 1'
#
loop_
_entity.id
_entity.type
_entity.pdbx_description
1 polymer ?
#
loop_
_entity_poly.entity_id
_entity_poly.type
_entity_poly.pdbx_seq_one_letter_code
_entity_poly.pdbx_strand_id
1 'polypeptide(L)'
;MKSSRYSLFLVALFTLIVLALVTAPGAALSATPSSSGNPDTLAKMHEINEALAASGMNIAIEEIAYFTFGPGRPSDRILQQPFRWVPNDSRRNAAGNDITYLVDQSDGATASGLSNADTEAAIDRGFDTWQADSCLRKVALVKRADSGEDPDIFDSFFGFGSAGDPFLADIVNAGWLPRAFFEAVTGAPDNVLAFSVTFIFTDEFGNPTDIDGNNYLDTALNEVYYNDTFGTPGEPREGFPWGININLPGIDVETVAVHENGHSLGVGHFGPPPTAIMNPVYAGILHELAPIDHAGMCTIWSSWPR
;
A
#
# COMPACT_ATOMS: atom_id res chain seq x y z
N MET A 1 7.53 -21.86 -15.49
CA MET A 1 7.20 -21.47 -16.88
C MET A 1 5.82 -20.79 -16.97
N LYS A 2 5.39 -20.02 -15.95
CA LYS A 2 4.13 -19.25 -15.96
C LYS A 2 4.35 -17.73 -16.15
N SER A 3 5.56 -17.22 -15.95
CA SER A 3 5.88 -15.78 -15.99
C SER A 3 5.72 -15.10 -17.36
N SER A 4 5.84 -15.86 -18.47
CA SER A 4 5.80 -15.27 -19.80
C SER A 4 4.41 -14.75 -20.27
N ARG A 5 3.33 -15.03 -19.53
CA ARG A 5 1.99 -14.61 -19.98
C ARG A 5 1.59 -13.23 -19.43
N TYR A 6 2.06 -12.88 -18.24
CA TYR A 6 1.71 -11.61 -17.59
C TYR A 6 2.49 -10.41 -18.15
N SER A 7 3.78 -10.60 -18.48
CA SER A 7 4.61 -9.54 -19.07
C SER A 7 4.08 -9.05 -20.43
N LEU A 8 3.46 -9.95 -21.22
CA LEU A 8 2.79 -9.56 -22.47
C LEU A 8 1.44 -8.87 -22.23
N PHE A 9 0.78 -9.15 -21.10
CA PHE A 9 -0.51 -8.53 -20.77
C PHE A 9 -0.36 -7.09 -20.30
N LEU A 10 0.67 -6.75 -19.54
CA LEU A 10 0.90 -5.37 -19.08
C LEU A 10 1.32 -4.43 -20.22
N VAL A 11 2.14 -4.88 -21.16
CA VAL A 11 2.45 -4.09 -22.36
C VAL A 11 1.21 -3.87 -23.23
N ALA A 12 0.31 -4.87 -23.31
CA ALA A 12 -0.99 -4.72 -23.96
C ALA A 12 -1.94 -3.80 -23.20
N LEU A 13 -1.82 -3.74 -21.85
CA LEU A 13 -2.62 -2.87 -21.00
C LEU A 13 -2.34 -1.39 -21.28
N PHE A 14 -1.06 -1.00 -21.44
CA PHE A 14 -0.69 0.38 -21.75
C PHE A 14 -1.24 0.85 -23.10
N THR A 15 -1.30 -0.04 -24.10
CA THR A 15 -1.85 0.29 -25.41
C THR A 15 -3.39 0.27 -25.44
N LEU A 16 -4.04 -0.50 -24.57
CA LEU A 16 -5.51 -0.58 -24.46
C LEU A 16 -6.11 0.54 -23.60
N ILE A 17 -5.42 1.00 -22.56
CA ILE A 17 -5.91 2.09 -21.69
C ILE A 17 -6.08 3.39 -22.49
N VAL A 18 -5.17 3.68 -23.43
CA VAL A 18 -5.30 4.84 -24.32
C VAL A 18 -6.44 4.69 -25.34
N LEU A 19 -6.87 3.46 -25.64
CA LEU A 19 -7.93 3.21 -26.62
C LEU A 19 -9.31 2.95 -25.99
N ALA A 20 -9.37 2.41 -24.77
CA ALA A 20 -10.62 2.03 -24.08
C ALA A 20 -11.38 3.23 -23.50
N LEU A 21 -10.72 4.35 -23.27
CA LEU A 21 -11.35 5.62 -22.83
C LEU A 21 -12.35 6.20 -23.84
N VAL A 22 -12.51 5.59 -25.01
CA VAL A 22 -13.35 6.16 -26.10
C VAL A 22 -14.64 5.36 -26.38
N THR A 23 -14.83 4.11 -25.93
CA THR A 23 -15.92 3.27 -26.49
C THR A 23 -16.67 2.28 -25.58
N ALA A 24 -16.73 2.38 -24.27
CA ALA A 24 -17.50 1.41 -23.47
C ALA A 24 -18.76 2.02 -22.85
N PRO A 25 -20.00 1.51 -23.11
CA PRO A 25 -21.18 1.83 -22.31
C PRO A 25 -21.22 0.93 -21.05
N GLY A 26 -21.35 1.58 -19.89
CA GLY A 26 -21.26 1.07 -18.56
C GLY A 26 -21.96 -0.24 -18.20
N ALA A 27 -21.24 -1.04 -17.43
CA ALA A 27 -21.83 -1.94 -16.44
C ALA A 27 -21.36 -1.40 -15.07
N ALA A 28 -22.31 -1.02 -14.23
CA ALA A 28 -22.04 -0.47 -12.91
C ALA A 28 -21.48 -1.56 -12.00
N LEU A 29 -20.20 -1.47 -11.66
CA LEU A 29 -19.59 -2.26 -10.61
C LEU A 29 -20.00 -1.65 -9.26
N SER A 30 -20.59 -2.45 -8.40
CA SER A 30 -21.10 -2.05 -7.09
C SER A 30 -20.11 -2.40 -5.96
N ALA A 31 -18.85 -2.02 -6.11
CA ALA A 31 -17.98 -1.84 -4.96
C ALA A 31 -17.94 -0.34 -4.70
N THR A 32 -18.31 0.08 -3.50
CA THR A 32 -18.16 1.48 -3.08
C THR A 32 -16.83 1.56 -2.34
N PRO A 33 -15.74 1.98 -3.00
CA PRO A 33 -14.45 2.07 -2.34
C PRO A 33 -14.55 2.98 -1.12
N SER A 34 -14.00 2.55 0.01
CA SER A 34 -13.90 3.37 1.20
C SER A 34 -12.59 4.16 1.13
N SER A 35 -12.61 5.41 0.71
CA SER A 35 -11.50 6.31 0.95
C SER A 35 -11.95 7.42 1.87
N SER A 36 -11.13 7.74 2.88
CA SER A 36 -11.20 8.98 3.67
C SER A 36 -10.95 10.22 2.79
N GLY A 37 -11.01 10.09 1.48
CA GLY A 37 -10.43 10.92 0.48
C GLY A 37 -11.32 11.95 -0.16
N ASN A 38 -10.66 12.78 -0.89
CA ASN A 38 -11.13 13.71 -1.89
C ASN A 38 -12.04 12.97 -2.89
N PRO A 39 -13.18 13.57 -3.32
CA PRO A 39 -14.02 13.04 -4.40
C PRO A 39 -13.23 12.69 -5.67
N ASP A 40 -12.17 13.42 -5.97
CA ASP A 40 -11.30 13.17 -7.13
C ASP A 40 -10.52 11.85 -6.99
N THR A 41 -10.07 11.50 -5.78
CA THR A 41 -9.41 10.21 -5.50
C THR A 41 -10.37 9.05 -5.71
N LEU A 42 -11.61 9.15 -5.22
CA LEU A 42 -12.64 8.12 -5.43
C LEU A 42 -12.95 7.91 -6.91
N ALA A 43 -13.08 9.00 -7.67
CA ALA A 43 -13.29 8.93 -9.10
C ALA A 43 -12.13 8.24 -9.82
N LYS A 44 -10.89 8.51 -9.39
CA LYS A 44 -9.68 7.88 -9.94
C LYS A 44 -9.60 6.39 -9.59
N MET A 45 -9.90 6.00 -8.34
CA MET A 45 -9.99 4.59 -7.96
C MET A 45 -11.01 3.83 -8.82
N HIS A 46 -12.16 4.44 -9.08
CA HIS A 46 -13.19 3.85 -9.93
C HIS A 46 -12.69 3.64 -11.37
N GLU A 47 -12.04 4.66 -11.96
CA GLU A 47 -11.42 4.56 -13.29
C GLU A 47 -10.38 3.44 -13.38
N ILE A 48 -9.53 3.31 -12.35
CA ILE A 48 -8.52 2.24 -12.29
C ILE A 48 -9.19 0.87 -12.17
N ASN A 49 -10.22 0.73 -11.32
CA ASN A 49 -10.95 -0.52 -11.14
C ASN A 49 -11.64 -0.97 -12.44
N GLU A 50 -12.21 -0.04 -13.21
CA GLU A 50 -12.75 -0.33 -14.55
C GLU A 50 -11.66 -0.83 -15.50
N ALA A 51 -10.46 -0.22 -15.48
CA ALA A 51 -9.34 -0.62 -16.30
C ALA A 51 -8.79 -2.00 -15.90
N LEU A 52 -8.67 -2.30 -14.61
CA LEU A 52 -8.27 -3.61 -14.09
C LEU A 52 -9.25 -4.71 -14.55
N ALA A 53 -10.55 -4.48 -14.38
CA ALA A 53 -11.58 -5.40 -14.85
C ALA A 53 -11.54 -5.61 -16.37
N ALA A 54 -11.38 -4.53 -17.13
CA ALA A 54 -11.27 -4.59 -18.60
C ALA A 54 -10.03 -5.37 -19.08
N SER A 55 -8.95 -5.38 -18.28
CA SER A 55 -7.75 -6.18 -18.56
C SER A 55 -7.88 -7.66 -18.20
N GLY A 56 -8.98 -8.04 -17.55
CA GLY A 56 -9.21 -9.39 -17.04
C GLY A 56 -8.47 -9.71 -15.74
N MET A 57 -7.96 -8.72 -15.04
CA MET A 57 -7.44 -8.86 -13.69
C MET A 57 -8.61 -8.89 -12.71
N ASN A 58 -8.74 -9.98 -11.97
CA ASN A 58 -9.82 -10.17 -10.98
C ASN A 58 -9.43 -9.53 -9.63
N ILE A 59 -9.05 -8.26 -9.67
CA ILE A 59 -8.72 -7.43 -8.51
C ILE A 59 -9.30 -6.03 -8.66
N ALA A 60 -9.50 -5.36 -7.53
CA ALA A 60 -9.95 -3.96 -7.49
C ALA A 60 -9.31 -3.24 -6.30
N ILE A 61 -9.06 -1.94 -6.42
CA ILE A 61 -8.64 -1.10 -5.30
C ILE A 61 -9.84 -0.94 -4.35
N GLU A 62 -9.66 -1.28 -3.09
CA GLU A 62 -10.65 -1.08 -2.02
C GLU A 62 -10.34 0.16 -1.20
N GLU A 63 -9.06 0.42 -0.90
CA GLU A 63 -8.64 1.52 -0.05
C GLU A 63 -7.34 2.16 -0.51
N ILE A 64 -7.26 3.50 -0.28
CA ILE A 64 -6.01 4.25 -0.21
C ILE A 64 -5.96 4.93 1.15
N ALA A 65 -5.01 4.52 2.00
CA ALA A 65 -4.80 5.07 3.33
C ALA A 65 -3.59 6.02 3.34
N TYR A 66 -3.75 7.23 3.91
CA TYR A 66 -2.73 8.28 3.85
C TYR A 66 -2.10 8.56 5.21
N PHE A 67 -0.78 8.59 5.27
CA PHE A 67 -0.03 9.13 6.40
C PHE A 67 0.41 10.58 6.11
N THR A 68 0.04 11.51 6.99
CA THR A 68 0.18 12.94 6.72
C THR A 68 1.21 13.63 7.60
N PHE A 69 1.78 14.72 7.08
CA PHE A 69 2.68 15.61 7.80
C PHE A 69 1.96 16.91 8.18
N GLY A 70 1.83 17.17 9.50
CA GLY A 70 1.10 18.32 10.00
C GLY A 70 -0.41 18.06 10.16
N PRO A 71 -1.23 19.10 10.43
CA PRO A 71 -2.67 18.93 10.65
C PRO A 71 -3.33 18.41 9.38
N GLY A 72 -3.36 17.10 9.26
CA GLY A 72 -4.05 16.38 8.21
C GLY A 72 -5.57 16.44 8.39
N ARG A 73 -6.31 16.02 7.36
CA ARG A 73 -7.74 15.76 7.53
C ARG A 73 -7.90 14.68 8.60
N PRO A 74 -8.89 14.79 9.50
CA PRO A 74 -9.21 13.68 10.39
C PRO A 74 -9.51 12.49 9.50
N SER A 75 -8.66 11.49 9.53
CA SER A 75 -8.95 10.23 8.88
C SER A 75 -9.99 9.49 9.73
N ASP A 76 -10.66 8.56 9.12
CA ASP A 76 -11.65 7.74 9.77
C ASP A 76 -11.02 7.02 10.97
N ARG A 77 -11.76 6.99 12.09
CA ARG A 77 -11.34 6.31 13.32
C ARG A 77 -11.68 4.82 13.23
N ILE A 78 -11.28 4.19 12.15
CA ILE A 78 -11.51 2.77 11.91
C ILE A 78 -10.28 2.00 12.37
N LEU A 79 -10.39 1.29 13.49
CA LEU A 79 -9.32 0.46 14.02
C LEU A 79 -9.03 -0.76 13.14
N GLN A 80 -9.99 -1.20 12.35
CA GLN A 80 -9.94 -2.39 11.53
C GLN A 80 -10.55 -2.12 10.16
N GLN A 81 -9.84 -2.53 9.13
CA GLN A 81 -10.30 -2.38 7.75
C GLN A 81 -11.32 -3.45 7.35
N PRO A 82 -12.13 -3.21 6.29
CA PRO A 82 -13.17 -4.14 5.84
C PRO A 82 -12.61 -5.35 5.08
N PHE A 83 -11.30 -5.47 4.92
CA PHE A 83 -10.62 -6.52 4.17
C PHE A 83 -9.65 -7.30 5.05
N ARG A 84 -9.33 -8.52 4.64
CA ARG A 84 -8.36 -9.40 5.32
C ARG A 84 -7.64 -10.29 4.32
N TRP A 85 -6.41 -10.64 4.64
CA TRP A 85 -5.72 -11.75 4.00
C TRP A 85 -6.45 -13.05 4.29
N VAL A 86 -6.48 -13.96 3.31
CA VAL A 86 -7.10 -15.29 3.46
C VAL A 86 -6.00 -16.34 3.61
N PRO A 87 -6.07 -17.20 4.68
CA PRO A 87 -5.11 -18.28 4.85
C PRO A 87 -5.16 -19.27 3.69
N ASN A 88 -4.00 -19.66 3.16
CA ASN A 88 -3.88 -20.64 2.06
C ASN A 88 -4.64 -20.27 0.78
N ASP A 89 -4.92 -19.01 0.54
CA ASP A 89 -5.57 -18.58 -0.69
C ASP A 89 -4.68 -18.88 -1.89
N SER A 90 -5.18 -19.75 -2.77
CA SER A 90 -4.45 -20.19 -3.95
C SER A 90 -4.33 -19.11 -5.05
N ARG A 91 -5.04 -18.01 -4.92
CA ARG A 91 -4.96 -16.85 -5.82
C ARG A 91 -3.73 -16.01 -5.52
N ARG A 92 -3.25 -15.99 -4.26
CA ARG A 92 -2.02 -15.32 -3.86
C ARG A 92 -0.81 -16.05 -4.43
N ASN A 93 0.26 -15.31 -4.70
CA ASN A 93 1.51 -15.90 -5.18
C ASN A 93 2.25 -16.70 -4.08
N ALA A 94 2.11 -16.28 -2.82
CA ALA A 94 2.63 -17.03 -1.68
C ALA A 94 1.71 -18.19 -1.34
N ALA A 95 2.21 -19.41 -1.42
CA ALA A 95 1.48 -20.57 -0.94
C ALA A 95 1.55 -20.62 0.60
N GLY A 96 0.42 -20.82 1.24
CA GLY A 96 0.34 -21.07 2.68
C GLY A 96 -0.21 -19.91 3.50
N ASN A 97 0.15 -19.92 4.79
CA ASN A 97 -0.35 -18.96 5.76
C ASN A 97 0.50 -17.69 5.88
N ASP A 98 1.73 -17.74 5.37
CA ASP A 98 2.68 -16.62 5.49
C ASP A 98 2.28 -15.46 4.58
N ILE A 99 2.64 -14.25 4.99
CA ILE A 99 2.51 -13.04 4.19
C ILE A 99 3.89 -12.68 3.67
N THR A 100 4.02 -12.57 2.37
CA THR A 100 5.28 -12.18 1.74
C THR A 100 5.34 -10.68 1.52
N TYR A 101 6.54 -10.09 1.65
CA TYR A 101 6.77 -8.70 1.26
C TYR A 101 8.02 -8.56 0.40
N LEU A 102 8.05 -7.49 -0.38
CA LEU A 102 9.16 -7.08 -1.21
C LEU A 102 9.42 -5.58 -1.01
N VAL A 103 10.68 -5.19 -1.04
CA VAL A 103 11.08 -3.78 -1.14
C VAL A 103 11.68 -3.58 -2.52
N ASP A 104 11.01 -2.80 -3.35
CA ASP A 104 11.47 -2.50 -4.68
C ASP A 104 12.76 -1.67 -4.66
N GLN A 105 13.71 -2.05 -5.50
CA GLN A 105 15.00 -1.37 -5.61
C GLN A 105 15.04 -0.37 -6.78
N SER A 106 14.01 -0.33 -7.63
CA SER A 106 13.93 0.63 -8.74
C SER A 106 13.82 2.05 -8.19
N ASP A 107 12.94 2.25 -7.21
CA ASP A 107 12.64 3.54 -6.59
C ASP A 107 13.01 3.61 -5.09
N GLY A 108 13.93 2.74 -4.65
CA GLY A 108 14.29 2.61 -3.24
C GLY A 108 15.12 3.76 -2.65
N ALA A 109 15.85 4.52 -3.48
CA ALA A 109 16.68 5.64 -3.01
C ALA A 109 15.85 6.93 -2.86
N THR A 110 16.27 7.81 -1.92
CA THR A 110 15.62 9.13 -1.73
C THR A 110 16.40 10.26 -2.36
N ALA A 111 15.74 11.31 -2.83
CA ALA A 111 16.41 12.54 -3.27
C ALA A 111 17.19 13.25 -2.16
N SER A 112 16.85 13.00 -0.89
CA SER A 112 17.59 13.49 0.29
C SER A 112 18.90 12.73 0.56
N GLY A 113 19.20 11.65 -0.19
CA GLY A 113 20.49 10.99 -0.22
C GLY A 113 20.58 9.65 0.54
N LEU A 114 19.48 9.04 0.96
CA LEU A 114 19.49 7.66 1.42
C LEU A 114 19.63 6.71 0.22
N SER A 115 20.44 5.67 0.38
CA SER A 115 20.56 4.60 -0.60
C SER A 115 19.42 3.58 -0.50
N ASN A 116 19.20 2.79 -1.56
CA ASN A 116 18.29 1.65 -1.53
C ASN A 116 18.52 0.74 -0.31
N ALA A 117 19.77 0.48 0.03
CA ALA A 117 20.10 -0.38 1.18
C ALA A 117 19.71 0.25 2.53
N ASP A 118 19.80 1.58 2.67
CA ASP A 118 19.40 2.28 3.90
C ASP A 118 17.90 2.23 4.09
N THR A 119 17.14 2.49 3.03
CA THR A 119 15.66 2.48 3.04
C THR A 119 15.11 1.08 3.21
N GLU A 120 15.65 0.11 2.46
CA GLU A 120 15.29 -1.32 2.60
C GLU A 120 15.48 -1.82 4.02
N ALA A 121 16.64 -1.53 4.63
CA ALA A 121 16.92 -1.94 6.00
C ALA A 121 15.96 -1.28 7.02
N ALA A 122 15.50 -0.06 6.79
CA ALA A 122 14.52 0.60 7.64
C ALA A 122 13.11 0.01 7.47
N ILE A 123 12.72 -0.31 6.24
CA ILE A 123 11.44 -0.99 5.95
C ILE A 123 11.43 -2.39 6.56
N ASP A 124 12.52 -3.14 6.46
CA ASP A 124 12.65 -4.46 7.10
C ASP A 124 12.42 -4.38 8.61
N ARG A 125 13.02 -3.40 9.30
CA ARG A 125 12.77 -3.20 10.73
C ARG A 125 11.31 -2.84 11.03
N GLY A 126 10.65 -2.15 10.11
CA GLY A 126 9.21 -1.89 10.20
C GLY A 126 8.38 -3.18 10.20
N PHE A 127 8.70 -4.13 9.34
CA PHE A 127 8.10 -5.47 9.35
C PHE A 127 8.46 -6.27 10.59
N ASP A 128 9.72 -6.20 11.06
CA ASP A 128 10.16 -6.85 12.30
C ASP A 128 9.37 -6.37 13.52
N THR A 129 9.04 -5.07 13.58
CA THR A 129 8.19 -4.48 14.63
C THR A 129 6.81 -5.15 14.68
N TRP A 130 6.15 -5.33 13.55
CA TRP A 130 4.87 -6.04 13.49
C TRP A 130 5.01 -7.54 13.72
N GLN A 131 6.06 -8.17 13.20
CA GLN A 131 6.32 -9.60 13.40
C GLN A 131 6.53 -9.95 14.88
N ALA A 132 7.06 -9.01 15.68
CA ALA A 132 7.24 -9.20 17.13
C ALA A 132 5.92 -9.19 17.90
N ASP A 133 4.81 -8.76 17.29
CA ASP A 133 3.50 -8.76 17.96
C ASP A 133 3.00 -10.19 18.22
N SER A 134 2.53 -10.42 19.44
CA SER A 134 2.11 -11.75 19.88
C SER A 134 0.88 -12.29 19.14
N CYS A 135 0.07 -11.43 18.53
CA CYS A 135 -1.10 -11.82 17.75
C CYS A 135 -0.71 -12.31 16.35
N LEU A 136 0.45 -11.90 15.84
CA LEU A 136 0.97 -12.32 14.55
C LEU A 136 1.86 -13.59 14.60
N ARG A 137 2.11 -14.14 15.79
CA ARG A 137 3.06 -15.27 16.00
C ARG A 137 2.81 -16.54 15.17
N LYS A 138 1.63 -16.69 14.57
CA LYS A 138 1.26 -17.85 13.73
C LYS A 138 1.48 -17.61 12.25
N VAL A 139 1.92 -16.41 11.89
CA VAL A 139 2.15 -15.95 10.53
C VAL A 139 3.56 -15.42 10.44
N ALA A 140 4.32 -15.85 9.44
CA ALA A 140 5.61 -15.24 9.15
C ALA A 140 5.43 -14.12 8.12
N LEU A 141 6.07 -12.97 8.36
CA LEU A 141 6.27 -11.94 7.36
C LEU A 141 7.56 -12.28 6.61
N VAL A 142 7.44 -12.78 5.39
CA VAL A 142 8.57 -13.39 4.66
C VAL A 142 9.04 -12.46 3.55
N LYS A 143 10.25 -11.94 3.69
CA LYS A 143 10.86 -11.10 2.66
C LYS A 143 11.12 -11.90 1.38
N ARG A 144 10.75 -11.34 0.24
CA ARG A 144 11.18 -11.75 -1.09
C ARG A 144 12.36 -10.91 -1.54
N ALA A 145 13.31 -11.55 -2.23
CA ALA A 145 14.38 -10.80 -2.86
C ALA A 145 13.81 -9.98 -4.02
N ASP A 146 14.31 -8.76 -4.17
CA ASP A 146 14.07 -7.98 -5.38
C ASP A 146 14.52 -8.75 -6.61
N SER A 147 13.70 -8.75 -7.66
CA SER A 147 13.96 -9.45 -8.93
C SER A 147 14.56 -8.54 -10.00
N GLY A 148 14.64 -7.24 -9.72
CA GLY A 148 14.96 -6.20 -10.69
C GLY A 148 13.79 -5.92 -11.65
N GLU A 149 12.59 -6.43 -11.34
CA GLU A 149 11.34 -5.99 -11.93
C GLU A 149 10.76 -4.87 -11.06
N ASP A 150 9.95 -4.03 -11.65
CA ASP A 150 9.17 -2.98 -10.99
C ASP A 150 7.73 -3.53 -10.86
N PRO A 151 7.37 -4.13 -9.70
CA PRO A 151 6.20 -5.00 -9.61
C PRO A 151 4.91 -4.28 -9.25
N ASP A 152 4.98 -3.02 -8.84
CA ASP A 152 3.79 -2.25 -8.50
C ASP A 152 2.99 -1.86 -9.74
N ILE A 153 1.67 -1.80 -9.57
CA ILE A 153 0.77 -1.54 -10.69
C ILE A 153 0.02 -0.22 -10.55
N PHE A 154 -0.13 0.30 -9.32
CA PHE A 154 -0.93 1.50 -9.11
C PHE A 154 -0.28 2.74 -9.75
N ASP A 155 1.02 2.90 -9.62
CA ASP A 155 1.75 4.04 -10.17
C ASP A 155 1.78 4.01 -11.71
N SER A 156 1.74 2.83 -12.33
CA SER A 156 1.68 2.67 -13.77
C SER A 156 0.45 3.34 -14.39
N PHE A 157 -0.68 3.45 -13.66
CA PHE A 157 -1.85 4.20 -14.10
C PHE A 157 -1.62 5.71 -14.17
N PHE A 158 -0.55 6.19 -13.53
CA PHE A 158 -0.14 7.59 -13.55
C PHE A 158 1.10 7.83 -14.40
N GLY A 159 1.64 6.78 -15.05
CA GLY A 159 2.78 6.83 -15.95
C GLY A 159 4.14 6.86 -15.26
N PHE A 160 4.23 6.32 -14.03
CA PHE A 160 5.47 6.26 -13.24
C PHE A 160 6.04 4.84 -13.15
N GLY A 161 5.21 3.83 -13.17
CA GLY A 161 5.64 2.44 -13.07
C GLY A 161 6.11 1.81 -14.36
N SER A 162 6.57 0.60 -14.27
CA SER A 162 6.91 -0.28 -15.39
C SER A 162 6.07 -1.57 -15.37
N ALA A 163 6.26 -2.46 -16.33
CA ALA A 163 5.44 -3.66 -16.50
C ALA A 163 6.07 -4.86 -15.76
N GLY A 164 5.99 -4.88 -14.42
CA GLY A 164 6.35 -6.03 -13.59
C GLY A 164 5.19 -7.00 -13.37
N ASP A 165 5.46 -8.11 -12.67
CA ASP A 165 4.43 -9.01 -12.14
C ASP A 165 3.96 -8.49 -10.77
N PRO A 166 2.74 -7.95 -10.64
CA PRO A 166 2.26 -7.37 -9.39
C PRO A 166 2.10 -8.39 -8.26
N PHE A 167 2.14 -9.67 -8.57
CA PHE A 167 2.03 -10.76 -7.60
C PHE A 167 3.37 -11.35 -7.18
N LEU A 168 4.49 -10.63 -7.34
CA LEU A 168 5.81 -11.07 -6.84
C LEU A 168 5.84 -11.22 -5.32
N ALA A 169 5.08 -10.39 -4.60
CA ALA A 169 4.86 -10.50 -3.17
C ALA A 169 3.40 -10.13 -2.83
N ASP A 170 2.97 -10.42 -1.62
CA ASP A 170 1.66 -9.99 -1.11
C ASP A 170 1.66 -8.49 -0.79
N ILE A 171 2.78 -7.97 -0.31
CA ILE A 171 3.00 -6.56 0.01
C ILE A 171 4.24 -6.06 -0.73
N VAL A 172 4.09 -4.99 -1.50
CA VAL A 172 5.19 -4.34 -2.22
C VAL A 172 5.42 -2.94 -1.62
N ASN A 173 6.61 -2.67 -1.12
CA ASN A 173 7.04 -1.32 -0.83
C ASN A 173 7.65 -0.76 -2.12
N ALA A 174 6.84 -0.01 -2.85
CA ALA A 174 7.09 0.49 -4.21
C ALA A 174 8.17 1.59 -4.29
N GLY A 175 8.49 2.23 -3.15
CA GLY A 175 9.59 3.20 -3.09
C GLY A 175 9.17 4.67 -3.06
N TRP A 176 10.13 5.54 -3.40
CA TRP A 176 10.02 7.00 -3.31
C TRP A 176 9.64 7.62 -4.65
N LEU A 177 8.38 8.02 -4.78
CA LEU A 177 7.83 8.59 -6.01
C LEU A 177 7.86 10.14 -5.98
N PRO A 178 8.02 10.80 -7.14
CA PRO A 178 8.18 12.23 -7.23
C PRO A 178 6.88 13.00 -6.93
N ARG A 179 7.03 14.32 -6.68
CA ARG A 179 5.91 15.25 -6.43
C ARG A 179 4.75 15.09 -7.40
N ALA A 180 5.03 14.91 -8.70
CA ALA A 180 4.01 14.84 -9.72
C ALA A 180 3.07 13.64 -9.54
N PHE A 181 3.59 12.50 -9.05
CA PHE A 181 2.78 11.34 -8.68
C PHE A 181 1.87 11.66 -7.50
N PHE A 182 2.42 12.17 -6.40
CA PHE A 182 1.64 12.53 -5.21
C PHE A 182 0.61 13.63 -5.48
N GLU A 183 0.91 14.59 -6.36
CA GLU A 183 -0.07 15.59 -6.82
C GLU A 183 -1.24 14.91 -7.54
N ALA A 184 -0.94 14.01 -8.47
CA ALA A 184 -1.95 13.32 -9.27
C ALA A 184 -2.85 12.40 -8.42
N VAL A 185 -2.27 11.72 -7.41
CA VAL A 185 -3.01 10.77 -6.54
C VAL A 185 -3.76 11.50 -5.42
N THR A 186 -3.11 12.44 -4.74
CA THR A 186 -3.60 12.97 -3.45
C THR A 186 -4.11 14.41 -3.55
N GLY A 187 -3.68 15.17 -4.55
CA GLY A 187 -3.88 16.62 -4.64
C GLY A 187 -3.22 17.40 -3.49
N ALA A 188 -2.37 16.75 -2.68
CA ALA A 188 -1.77 17.32 -1.48
C ALA A 188 -0.30 16.87 -1.25
N PRO A 189 0.59 17.00 -2.25
CA PRO A 189 1.95 16.46 -2.19
C PRO A 189 2.79 17.05 -1.05
N ASP A 190 2.44 18.23 -0.55
CA ASP A 190 3.15 18.87 0.57
C ASP A 190 2.71 18.37 1.95
N ASN A 191 1.68 17.52 2.03
CA ASN A 191 1.09 17.07 3.29
C ASN A 191 1.05 15.56 3.46
N VAL A 192 1.11 14.77 2.38
CA VAL A 192 1.08 13.31 2.43
C VAL A 192 2.52 12.81 2.40
N LEU A 193 2.94 12.09 3.45
CA LEU A 193 4.28 11.48 3.55
C LEU A 193 4.36 10.17 2.77
N ALA A 194 3.34 9.36 2.91
CA ALA A 194 3.23 8.06 2.31
C ALA A 194 1.76 7.65 2.21
N PHE A 195 1.49 6.63 1.46
CA PHE A 195 0.18 5.98 1.47
C PHE A 195 0.30 4.50 1.08
N SER A 196 -0.67 3.74 1.54
CA SER A 196 -0.83 2.35 1.18
C SER A 196 -2.08 2.17 0.32
N VAL A 197 -1.97 1.34 -0.72
CA VAL A 197 -3.07 0.96 -1.62
C VAL A 197 -3.38 -0.50 -1.41
N THR A 198 -4.60 -0.81 -1.00
CA THR A 198 -5.06 -2.19 -0.82
C THR A 198 -5.93 -2.62 -1.99
N PHE A 199 -5.53 -3.70 -2.62
CA PHE A 199 -6.31 -4.40 -3.64
C PHE A 199 -6.99 -5.62 -3.03
N ILE A 200 -8.24 -5.85 -3.43
CA ILE A 200 -9.03 -7.02 -3.06
C ILE A 200 -9.26 -7.91 -4.28
N PHE A 201 -9.49 -9.19 -4.05
CA PHE A 201 -9.93 -10.10 -5.10
C PHE A 201 -11.39 -9.85 -5.48
N THR A 202 -11.66 -9.94 -6.77
CA THR A 202 -13.00 -9.91 -7.35
C THR A 202 -13.30 -11.23 -8.07
N ASP A 203 -14.58 -11.50 -8.31
CA ASP A 203 -15.02 -12.55 -9.22
C ASP A 203 -14.93 -12.09 -10.70
N GLU A 204 -15.31 -12.97 -11.62
CA GLU A 204 -15.31 -12.68 -13.06
C GLU A 204 -16.29 -11.57 -13.49
N PHE A 205 -17.19 -11.16 -12.59
CA PHE A 205 -18.15 -10.08 -12.79
C PHE A 205 -17.72 -8.77 -12.10
N GLY A 206 -16.56 -8.78 -11.43
CA GLY A 206 -16.01 -7.62 -10.70
C GLY A 206 -16.58 -7.44 -9.28
N ASN A 207 -17.35 -8.42 -8.75
CA ASN A 207 -17.84 -8.34 -7.37
C ASN A 207 -16.71 -8.76 -6.40
N PRO A 208 -16.54 -8.04 -5.27
CA PRO A 208 -15.62 -8.45 -4.22
C PRO A 208 -15.90 -9.86 -3.70
N THR A 209 -14.85 -10.58 -3.32
CA THR A 209 -14.97 -11.95 -2.81
C THR A 209 -14.73 -12.04 -1.30
N ASP A 210 -15.33 -13.07 -0.68
CA ASP A 210 -15.12 -13.51 0.70
C ASP A 210 -15.16 -15.06 0.67
N ILE A 211 -14.04 -15.69 0.26
CA ILE A 211 -14.02 -17.14 0.00
C ILE A 211 -13.98 -17.99 1.26
N ASP A 212 -13.54 -17.42 2.38
CA ASP A 212 -13.49 -18.13 3.67
C ASP A 212 -14.72 -17.86 4.55
N GLY A 213 -15.64 -16.98 4.11
CA GLY A 213 -16.89 -16.66 4.78
C GLY A 213 -16.73 -15.93 6.10
N ASN A 214 -15.68 -15.12 6.22
CA ASN A 214 -15.36 -14.39 7.45
C ASN A 214 -16.05 -13.03 7.54
N ASN A 215 -16.78 -12.59 6.51
CA ASN A 215 -17.43 -11.30 6.31
C ASN A 215 -16.46 -10.14 6.09
N TYR A 216 -15.23 -10.43 5.64
CA TYR A 216 -14.26 -9.44 5.17
C TYR A 216 -13.95 -9.70 3.71
N LEU A 217 -13.59 -8.64 3.00
CA LEU A 217 -13.16 -8.75 1.62
C LEU A 217 -11.78 -9.42 1.55
N ASP A 218 -11.56 -10.28 0.56
CA ASP A 218 -10.31 -11.01 0.40
C ASP A 218 -9.21 -10.09 -0.13
N THR A 219 -8.18 -9.79 0.67
CA THR A 219 -7.02 -9.02 0.21
C THR A 219 -6.24 -9.76 -0.86
N ALA A 220 -5.94 -9.09 -1.96
CA ALA A 220 -5.19 -9.62 -3.09
C ALA A 220 -3.70 -9.26 -3.03
N LEU A 221 -3.40 -7.98 -2.90
CA LEU A 221 -2.06 -7.41 -2.74
C LEU A 221 -2.16 -6.03 -2.09
N ASN A 222 -1.02 -5.52 -1.63
CA ASN A 222 -0.91 -4.17 -1.10
C ASN A 222 0.38 -3.51 -1.62
N GLU A 223 0.30 -2.22 -1.94
CA GLU A 223 1.43 -1.42 -2.40
C GLU A 223 1.60 -0.20 -1.49
N VAL A 224 2.85 0.14 -1.15
CA VAL A 224 3.20 1.27 -0.28
C VAL A 224 4.10 2.24 -1.03
N TYR A 225 3.70 3.50 -1.06
CA TYR A 225 4.39 4.59 -1.76
C TYR A 225 4.86 5.67 -0.81
N TYR A 226 6.10 6.11 -0.94
CA TYR A 226 6.74 7.16 -0.14
C TYR A 226 6.97 8.42 -0.98
N ASN A 227 6.78 9.58 -0.38
CA ASN A 227 6.79 10.86 -1.09
C ASN A 227 8.18 11.50 -1.12
N ASP A 228 8.82 11.49 -2.27
CA ASP A 228 10.15 12.09 -2.47
C ASP A 228 10.12 13.63 -2.62
N THR A 229 8.97 14.29 -2.50
CA THR A 229 8.87 15.75 -2.37
C THR A 229 9.61 16.25 -1.12
N PHE A 230 9.59 15.44 -0.06
CA PHE A 230 10.22 15.77 1.21
C PHE A 230 11.74 15.55 1.13
N GLY A 231 12.50 16.63 1.40
CA GLY A 231 13.95 16.63 1.29
C GLY A 231 14.52 16.83 -0.12
N THR A 232 13.67 16.88 -1.15
CA THR A 232 14.11 17.13 -2.53
C THR A 232 14.50 18.60 -2.70
N PRO A 233 15.73 18.89 -3.18
CA PRO A 233 16.19 20.26 -3.41
C PRO A 233 15.27 21.04 -4.36
N GLY A 234 14.88 22.24 -3.94
CA GLY A 234 13.99 23.12 -4.70
C GLY A 234 12.50 22.86 -4.52
N GLU A 235 12.10 21.79 -3.84
CA GLU A 235 10.71 21.51 -3.51
C GLU A 235 10.28 22.24 -2.22
N PRO A 236 8.95 22.51 -2.02
CA PRO A 236 8.45 23.21 -0.82
C PRO A 236 8.80 22.51 0.51
N ARG A 237 9.10 21.22 0.46
CA ARG A 237 9.44 20.38 1.62
C ARG A 237 10.92 20.01 1.68
N GLU A 238 11.81 20.70 0.98
CA GLU A 238 13.27 20.50 1.01
C GLU A 238 13.85 20.47 2.44
N GLY A 239 13.35 21.30 3.34
CA GLY A 239 13.78 21.36 4.74
C GLY A 239 13.36 20.20 5.64
N PHE A 240 12.69 19.17 5.09
CA PHE A 240 12.18 18.00 5.79
C PHE A 240 12.70 16.71 5.17
N PRO A 241 14.01 16.44 5.23
CA PRO A 241 14.61 15.28 4.54
C PRO A 241 14.23 13.96 5.18
N TRP A 242 14.12 12.94 4.35
CA TRP A 242 14.10 11.56 4.80
C TRP A 242 15.42 11.17 5.45
N GLY A 243 15.38 10.36 6.50
CA GLY A 243 16.56 9.91 7.23
C GLY A 243 16.28 8.67 8.07
N ILE A 244 17.34 8.15 8.68
CA ILE A 244 17.28 6.99 9.58
C ILE A 244 17.49 7.48 11.01
N ASN A 245 16.55 7.16 11.92
CA ASN A 245 16.55 7.63 13.31
C ASN A 245 16.69 9.17 13.42
N ILE A 246 16.05 9.89 12.52
CA ILE A 246 16.13 11.34 12.44
C ILE A 246 14.91 12.00 13.11
N ASN A 247 15.18 12.95 14.02
CA ASN A 247 14.10 13.75 14.61
C ASN A 247 13.65 14.89 13.70
N LEU A 248 12.43 15.41 13.99
CA LEU A 248 11.94 16.62 13.32
C LEU A 248 13.02 17.73 13.27
N PRO A 249 13.16 18.41 12.14
CA PRO A 249 12.24 18.42 10.98
C PRO A 249 12.42 17.24 10.03
N GLY A 250 13.40 16.35 10.23
CA GLY A 250 13.56 15.16 9.39
C GLY A 250 12.40 14.16 9.54
N ILE A 251 12.25 13.31 8.55
CA ILE A 251 11.23 12.26 8.50
C ILE A 251 11.93 10.92 8.60
N ASP A 252 11.59 10.16 9.62
CA ASP A 252 12.20 8.86 9.87
C ASP A 252 11.53 7.77 9.04
N VAL A 253 12.31 7.12 8.17
CA VAL A 253 11.83 6.08 7.24
C VAL A 253 11.16 4.93 7.99
N GLU A 254 11.78 4.41 9.06
CA GLU A 254 11.26 3.27 9.81
C GLU A 254 9.90 3.57 10.42
N THR A 255 9.72 4.76 11.00
CA THR A 255 8.42 5.19 11.56
C THR A 255 7.32 5.19 10.52
N VAL A 256 7.60 5.71 9.32
CA VAL A 256 6.61 5.75 8.23
C VAL A 256 6.35 4.34 7.71
N ALA A 257 7.38 3.52 7.56
CA ALA A 257 7.25 2.13 7.12
C ALA A 257 6.45 1.27 8.12
N VAL A 258 6.66 1.42 9.44
CA VAL A 258 5.86 0.71 10.45
C VAL A 258 4.38 1.08 10.29
N HIS A 259 4.07 2.38 10.09
CA HIS A 259 2.71 2.85 9.90
C HIS A 259 2.04 2.24 8.65
N GLU A 260 2.66 2.39 7.47
CA GLU A 260 2.11 1.91 6.21
C GLU A 260 1.99 0.38 6.16
N ASN A 261 2.98 -0.34 6.70
CA ASN A 261 2.92 -1.79 6.83
C ASN A 261 1.79 -2.24 7.78
N GLY A 262 1.40 -1.41 8.74
CA GLY A 262 0.20 -1.63 9.57
C GLY A 262 -1.07 -1.67 8.72
N HIS A 263 -1.23 -0.74 7.77
CA HIS A 263 -2.34 -0.77 6.80
C HIS A 263 -2.30 -2.01 5.93
N SER A 264 -1.11 -2.37 5.42
CA SER A 264 -0.91 -3.58 4.63
C SER A 264 -1.31 -4.86 5.38
N LEU A 265 -1.26 -4.84 6.72
CA LEU A 265 -1.71 -5.91 7.60
C LEU A 265 -3.17 -5.75 8.05
N GLY A 266 -3.91 -4.78 7.52
CA GLY A 266 -5.34 -4.56 7.76
C GLY A 266 -5.68 -3.70 8.98
N VAL A 267 -4.68 -3.04 9.61
CA VAL A 267 -4.94 -2.13 10.73
C VAL A 267 -5.29 -0.75 10.20
N GLY A 268 -6.41 -0.20 10.64
CA GLY A 268 -6.87 1.14 10.27
C GLY A 268 -6.31 2.24 11.17
N HIS A 269 -6.61 3.49 10.83
CA HIS A 269 -6.25 4.65 11.64
C HIS A 269 -7.07 4.77 12.93
N PHE A 270 -6.47 5.36 13.96
CA PHE A 270 -7.17 5.81 15.16
C PHE A 270 -6.40 6.96 15.85
N GLY A 271 -7.13 7.66 16.75
CA GLY A 271 -6.52 8.69 17.61
C GLY A 271 -6.12 9.96 16.91
N PRO A 272 -5.09 10.72 17.39
CA PRO A 272 -4.76 10.83 18.81
C PRO A 272 -5.91 11.39 19.64
N PRO A 273 -5.98 11.17 20.97
CA PRO A 273 -5.20 10.27 21.77
C PRO A 273 -5.66 8.82 21.66
N PRO A 274 -4.85 7.81 22.05
CA PRO A 274 -3.45 7.90 22.50
C PRO A 274 -2.47 8.11 21.34
N THR A 275 -1.19 8.41 21.67
CA THR A 275 -0.09 8.37 20.71
C THR A 275 0.18 6.91 20.34
N ALA A 276 0.24 6.62 19.06
CA ALA A 276 0.38 5.27 18.54
C ALA A 276 0.93 5.29 17.12
N ILE A 277 1.43 4.17 16.63
CA ILE A 277 1.92 4.00 15.25
C ILE A 277 0.82 4.39 14.24
N MET A 278 -0.39 3.85 14.43
CA MET A 278 -1.50 4.05 13.49
C MET A 278 -2.24 5.38 13.66
N ASN A 279 -1.62 6.39 14.31
CA ASN A 279 -2.18 7.75 14.24
C ASN A 279 -1.97 8.30 12.82
N PRO A 280 -2.95 9.00 12.22
CA PRO A 280 -2.89 9.42 10.82
C PRO A 280 -1.92 10.57 10.52
N VAL A 281 -1.26 11.11 11.55
CA VAL A 281 -0.37 12.26 11.45
C VAL A 281 0.98 11.94 12.06
N TYR A 282 2.05 12.17 11.29
CA TYR A 282 3.42 11.98 11.74
C TYR A 282 3.76 12.92 12.92
N ALA A 283 4.28 12.35 13.98
CA ALA A 283 4.62 13.06 15.22
C ALA A 283 6.12 12.93 15.63
N GLY A 284 6.98 12.47 14.73
CA GLY A 284 8.37 12.15 14.99
C GLY A 284 8.60 10.64 15.12
N ILE A 285 9.78 10.25 15.63
CA ILE A 285 10.19 8.84 15.72
C ILE A 285 9.25 8.03 16.60
N LEU A 286 8.73 6.93 16.08
CA LEU A 286 7.87 5.98 16.77
C LEU A 286 8.07 4.57 16.16
N HIS A 287 8.85 3.72 16.83
CA HIS A 287 9.18 2.37 16.34
C HIS A 287 8.51 1.25 17.17
N GLU A 288 7.86 1.60 18.29
CA GLU A 288 7.23 0.63 19.18
C GLU A 288 5.71 0.70 19.08
N LEU A 289 5.07 -0.46 19.02
CA LEU A 289 3.61 -0.57 19.01
C LEU A 289 3.03 -0.12 20.36
N ALA A 290 2.09 0.80 20.32
CA ALA A 290 1.29 1.14 21.49
C ALA A 290 0.26 0.04 21.79
N PRO A 291 -0.30 -0.04 23.02
CA PRO A 291 -1.32 -1.04 23.34
C PRO A 291 -2.53 -1.04 22.41
N ILE A 292 -2.86 0.10 21.80
CA ILE A 292 -3.97 0.21 20.85
C ILE A 292 -3.59 -0.36 19.47
N ASP A 293 -2.33 -0.21 19.02
CA ASP A 293 -1.82 -0.84 17.80
C ASP A 293 -1.88 -2.37 17.95
N HIS A 294 -1.41 -2.89 19.08
CA HIS A 294 -1.53 -4.29 19.45
C HIS A 294 -2.99 -4.77 19.46
N ALA A 295 -3.90 -4.00 20.05
CA ALA A 295 -5.33 -4.34 20.05
C ALA A 295 -5.90 -4.43 18.65
N GLY A 296 -5.56 -3.50 17.76
CA GLY A 296 -5.93 -3.53 16.34
C GLY A 296 -5.43 -4.79 15.65
N MET A 297 -4.14 -5.10 15.79
CA MET A 297 -3.53 -6.31 15.24
C MET A 297 -4.22 -7.57 15.76
N CYS A 298 -4.53 -7.65 17.06
CA CYS A 298 -5.18 -8.81 17.64
C CYS A 298 -6.61 -9.04 17.13
N THR A 299 -7.35 -8.00 16.79
CA THR A 299 -8.71 -8.17 16.24
C THR A 299 -8.69 -8.87 14.87
N ILE A 300 -7.59 -8.74 14.12
CA ILE A 300 -7.41 -9.30 12.79
C ILE A 300 -6.76 -10.68 12.88
N TRP A 301 -5.62 -10.78 13.56
CA TRP A 301 -4.71 -11.92 13.45
C TRP A 301 -4.79 -12.96 14.55
N SER A 302 -5.45 -12.68 15.69
CA SER A 302 -5.54 -13.65 16.80
C SER A 302 -6.24 -14.95 16.42
N SER A 303 -7.14 -14.92 15.44
CA SER A 303 -7.86 -16.08 14.93
C SER A 303 -7.20 -16.73 13.69
N TRP A 304 -6.05 -16.23 13.24
CA TRP A 304 -5.35 -16.73 12.07
C TRP A 304 -4.46 -17.96 12.38
N PRO A 305 -4.30 -18.98 11.53
CA PRO A 305 -5.33 -19.44 10.59
C PRO A 305 -6.50 -20.05 11.39
N ARG A 306 -7.67 -20.08 10.79
CA ARG A 306 -8.84 -20.72 11.41
C ARG A 306 -8.74 -22.23 11.43
#